data_f4066442d81f44d102fd088997b80008
#
_entry.id   f4066442d81f44d102fd088997b80008
#
_cell.length_a   1.000
_cell.length_b   1.000
_cell.length_c   1.000
_cell.angle_alpha   90.00
_cell.angle_beta   90.00
_cell.angle_gamma   90.00
#
_symmetry.space_group_name_H-M   'P 1'
#
loop_
_entity.id
_entity.type
_entity.pdbx_description
1 polymer ?
#
loop_
_entity_poly.entity_id
_entity_poly.type
_entity_poly.pdbx_seq_one_letter_code
_entity_poly.pdbx_strand_id
1 'polypeptide(L)'
;RQTDAITQQTLTETADTLEETQEQRAVVASDETESAAKTQDEITDYATEKSSVLTMDEIPAFADAPYVVIDDNEPDFQESDYSETSYEYYSDLDELGRCGVAVSNIGKDLMPTKKRGSIGKVKPSGWHTVKYDFVDGKYLYNRCHLIGYQLTAENANEKNLITGTRYMNVDGMLPFENMVADYVKGTDNHVLYRVTPIFTGDNLVADGVLMEGYSVEDEGDGICFCVYAYNVQPGITIDYATGDSWLSSEKGNSDSSSGGNSAVSQSAADKSGTQQAAVQTESVKETSAPVSTGTEYILNTNTKKFHYPSCSSVKQMKASNKKEYTGSRDDL
;
A
#
# COMPACT_ATOMS: atom_id res chain seq x y z
N ARG A 1 -76.73 -10.55 -24.29
CA ARG A 1 -76.19 -9.15 -24.27
C ARG A 1 -75.79 -8.65 -22.86
N GLN A 2 -76.19 -9.37 -21.81
CA GLN A 2 -75.87 -8.96 -20.41
C GLN A 2 -74.57 -9.64 -19.84
N THR A 3 -74.15 -10.72 -20.49
CA THR A 3 -72.92 -11.46 -20.11
C THR A 3 -71.60 -10.81 -20.64
N ASP A 4 -71.69 -10.11 -21.76
CA ASP A 4 -70.49 -9.47 -22.38
C ASP A 4 -70.01 -8.18 -21.64
N ALA A 5 -70.96 -7.47 -21.00
CA ALA A 5 -70.62 -6.27 -20.23
C ALA A 5 -69.88 -6.56 -18.91
N ILE A 6 -70.21 -7.65 -18.23
CA ILE A 6 -69.57 -8.07 -16.97
C ILE A 6 -68.15 -8.57 -17.23
N THR A 7 -67.91 -9.25 -18.36
CA THR A 7 -66.59 -9.77 -18.70
C THR A 7 -65.60 -8.66 -19.10
N GLN A 8 -66.09 -7.60 -19.73
CA GLN A 8 -65.23 -6.44 -20.07
C GLN A 8 -64.87 -5.58 -18.86
N GLN A 9 -65.80 -5.43 -17.88
CA GLN A 9 -65.54 -4.65 -16.68
C GLN A 9 -64.53 -5.34 -15.76
N THR A 10 -64.55 -6.69 -15.66
CA THR A 10 -63.60 -7.47 -14.87
C THR A 10 -62.18 -7.47 -15.49
N LEU A 11 -62.07 -7.38 -16.81
CA LEU A 11 -60.79 -7.31 -17.53
C LEU A 11 -60.11 -5.94 -17.41
N THR A 12 -60.89 -4.84 -17.33
CA THR A 12 -60.37 -3.49 -17.12
C THR A 12 -59.88 -3.30 -15.69
N GLU A 13 -60.63 -3.77 -14.69
CA GLU A 13 -60.19 -3.66 -13.28
C GLU A 13 -58.91 -4.48 -12.97
N THR A 14 -58.73 -5.65 -13.63
CA THR A 14 -57.47 -6.43 -13.48
C THR A 14 -56.28 -5.81 -14.20
N ALA A 15 -56.51 -5.08 -15.29
CA ALA A 15 -55.44 -4.38 -16.01
C ALA A 15 -54.93 -3.16 -15.21
N ASP A 16 -55.83 -2.36 -14.68
CA ASP A 16 -55.45 -1.18 -13.84
C ASP A 16 -54.74 -1.61 -12.56
N THR A 17 -55.13 -2.71 -11.91
CA THR A 17 -54.47 -3.23 -10.70
C THR A 17 -53.07 -3.79 -11.01
N LEU A 18 -52.83 -4.32 -12.21
CA LEU A 18 -51.51 -4.80 -12.65
C LEU A 18 -50.59 -3.67 -13.06
N GLU A 19 -51.09 -2.59 -13.65
CA GLU A 19 -50.27 -1.39 -13.95
C GLU A 19 -49.87 -0.66 -12.66
N GLU A 20 -50.79 -0.47 -11.70
CA GLU A 20 -50.48 0.16 -10.42
C GLU A 20 -49.47 -0.67 -9.60
N THR A 21 -49.49 -1.98 -9.67
CA THR A 21 -48.48 -2.87 -9.02
C THR A 21 -47.14 -2.85 -9.73
N GLN A 22 -47.08 -2.62 -11.04
CA GLN A 22 -45.84 -2.49 -11.79
C GLN A 22 -45.22 -1.11 -11.59
N GLU A 23 -46.01 -0.05 -11.51
CA GLU A 23 -45.53 1.31 -11.24
C GLU A 23 -45.02 1.44 -9.80
N GLN A 24 -45.68 0.86 -8.80
CA GLN A 24 -45.16 0.78 -7.42
C GLN A 24 -43.92 -0.10 -7.30
N ARG A 25 -43.78 -1.17 -8.07
CA ARG A 25 -42.53 -1.95 -8.12
C ARG A 25 -41.37 -1.22 -8.81
N ALA A 26 -41.67 -0.40 -9.81
CA ALA A 26 -40.66 0.41 -10.48
C ALA A 26 -40.15 1.56 -9.58
N VAL A 27 -41.05 2.17 -8.77
CA VAL A 27 -40.69 3.22 -7.82
C VAL A 27 -39.89 2.65 -6.62
N VAL A 28 -40.22 1.46 -6.12
CA VAL A 28 -39.45 0.80 -5.06
C VAL A 28 -38.12 0.26 -5.57
N ALA A 29 -38.03 -0.15 -6.86
CA ALA A 29 -36.76 -0.60 -7.45
C ALA A 29 -35.83 0.55 -7.84
N SER A 30 -36.31 1.79 -7.93
CA SER A 30 -35.46 2.98 -8.18
C SER A 30 -34.92 3.61 -6.90
N ASP A 31 -35.42 3.24 -5.72
CA ASP A 31 -34.94 3.78 -4.42
C ASP A 31 -33.94 2.85 -3.71
N GLU A 32 -33.68 1.62 -4.24
CA GLU A 32 -32.73 0.66 -3.67
C GLU A 32 -31.44 0.53 -4.50
N THR A 33 -31.17 1.38 -5.48
CA THR A 33 -29.95 1.34 -6.30
C THR A 33 -29.24 2.69 -6.41
N GLU A 34 -29.23 3.49 -5.36
CA GLU A 34 -28.33 4.63 -5.21
C GLU A 34 -27.34 4.39 -4.05
N SER A 35 -26.65 3.27 -4.04
CA SER A 35 -25.29 3.21 -3.56
C SER A 35 -24.44 3.71 -4.74
N ALA A 36 -24.33 5.00 -4.87
CA ALA A 36 -23.59 5.64 -5.94
C ALA A 36 -22.10 5.29 -5.78
N ALA A 37 -21.57 4.46 -6.69
CA ALA A 37 -20.13 4.43 -6.89
C ALA A 37 -19.69 5.88 -7.09
N LYS A 38 -18.72 6.36 -6.26
CA LYS A 38 -18.14 7.70 -6.42
C LYS A 38 -17.77 7.94 -7.87
N THR A 39 -18.11 9.09 -8.39
CA THR A 39 -17.67 9.47 -9.73
C THR A 39 -16.15 9.69 -9.71
N GLN A 40 -15.49 9.50 -10.86
CA GLN A 40 -14.04 9.76 -10.98
C GLN A 40 -13.67 11.17 -10.51
N ASP A 41 -14.54 12.15 -10.73
CA ASP A 41 -14.32 13.55 -10.32
C ASP A 41 -14.34 13.70 -8.78
N GLU A 42 -15.28 13.04 -8.08
CA GLU A 42 -15.35 13.07 -6.61
C GLU A 42 -14.13 12.40 -5.95
N ILE A 43 -13.64 11.30 -6.52
CA ILE A 43 -12.41 10.63 -6.05
C ILE A 43 -11.20 11.52 -6.30
N THR A 44 -11.16 12.22 -7.42
CA THR A 44 -10.06 13.13 -7.79
C THR A 44 -9.99 14.33 -6.85
N ASP A 45 -11.12 14.97 -6.57
CA ASP A 45 -11.20 16.12 -5.66
C ASP A 45 -10.76 15.72 -4.25
N TYR A 46 -11.25 14.59 -3.75
CA TYR A 46 -10.84 14.03 -2.46
C TYR A 46 -9.33 13.73 -2.37
N ALA A 47 -8.78 13.05 -3.36
CA ALA A 47 -7.35 12.71 -3.39
C ALA A 47 -6.46 13.97 -3.43
N THR A 48 -6.93 15.04 -4.09
CA THR A 48 -6.22 16.32 -4.18
C THR A 48 -6.27 17.10 -2.87
N GLU A 49 -7.41 17.16 -2.20
CA GLU A 49 -7.57 17.84 -0.91
C GLU A 49 -6.71 17.20 0.20
N LYS A 50 -6.62 15.87 0.23
CA LYS A 50 -5.86 15.13 1.26
C LYS A 50 -4.36 15.06 1.01
N SER A 51 -3.89 15.29 -0.21
CA SER A 51 -2.44 15.32 -0.52
C SER A 51 -1.67 16.44 0.21
N SER A 52 -2.35 17.38 0.85
CA SER A 52 -1.75 18.57 1.46
C SER A 52 -1.64 18.55 3.00
N VAL A 53 -1.99 17.46 3.68
CA VAL A 53 -2.28 17.51 5.13
C VAL A 53 -1.10 17.10 6.02
N LEU A 54 -0.25 16.14 5.64
CA LEU A 54 0.89 15.73 6.47
C LEU A 54 2.19 16.33 5.96
N THR A 55 2.89 17.08 6.83
CA THR A 55 4.22 17.65 6.52
C THR A 55 5.32 16.89 7.24
N MET A 56 6.55 16.97 6.71
CA MET A 56 7.72 16.30 7.31
C MET A 56 7.99 16.75 8.76
N ASP A 57 7.55 17.96 9.15
CA ASP A 57 7.70 18.46 10.52
C ASP A 57 6.81 17.71 11.55
N GLU A 58 5.76 17.05 11.08
CA GLU A 58 4.83 16.27 11.90
C GLU A 58 5.24 14.80 12.00
N ILE A 59 6.18 14.36 11.15
CA ILE A 59 6.68 12.98 11.12
C ILE A 59 7.87 12.85 12.07
N PRO A 60 7.84 11.90 13.04
CA PRO A 60 9.01 11.62 13.88
C PRO A 60 10.25 11.31 13.03
N ALA A 61 11.42 11.76 13.48
CA ALA A 61 12.67 11.44 12.80
C ALA A 61 12.91 9.92 12.78
N PHE A 62 13.52 9.43 11.69
CA PHE A 62 13.91 8.03 11.58
C PHE A 62 14.76 7.57 12.77
N ALA A 63 14.36 6.49 13.42
CA ALA A 63 15.01 5.90 14.60
C ALA A 63 15.10 4.37 14.47
N ASP A 64 15.76 3.91 13.39
CA ASP A 64 16.04 2.50 13.08
C ASP A 64 14.81 1.59 12.86
N ALA A 65 13.60 2.10 12.92
CA ALA A 65 12.38 1.38 12.55
C ALA A 65 11.95 1.73 11.11
N PRO A 66 11.52 0.75 10.29
CA PRO A 66 11.17 1.00 8.88
C PRO A 66 9.93 1.88 8.71
N TYR A 67 9.09 1.97 9.74
CA TYR A 67 7.89 2.78 9.76
C TYR A 67 7.61 3.30 11.18
N VAL A 68 6.73 4.28 11.26
CA VAL A 68 6.20 4.83 12.52
C VAL A 68 4.67 4.94 12.42
N VAL A 69 4.00 4.74 13.55
CA VAL A 69 2.55 4.96 13.65
C VAL A 69 2.27 6.46 13.69
N ILE A 70 1.31 6.90 12.91
CA ILE A 70 0.83 8.28 12.81
C ILE A 70 -0.62 8.33 13.31
N ASP A 71 -1.04 9.47 13.83
CA ASP A 71 -2.43 9.79 14.21
C ASP A 71 -3.09 8.70 15.08
N ASP A 72 -2.38 8.26 16.12
CA ASP A 72 -2.86 7.18 17.03
C ASP A 72 -3.26 5.89 16.30
N ASN A 73 -2.76 5.68 15.06
CA ASN A 73 -3.09 4.57 14.18
C ASN A 73 -4.52 4.64 13.59
N GLU A 74 -5.12 5.81 13.58
CA GLU A 74 -6.47 6.04 13.03
C GLU A 74 -6.32 6.64 11.61
N PRO A 75 -6.77 5.94 10.55
CA PRO A 75 -6.75 6.50 9.21
C PRO A 75 -7.78 7.63 9.07
N ASP A 76 -7.42 8.69 8.34
CA ASP A 76 -8.27 9.85 8.11
C ASP A 76 -9.13 9.66 6.85
N PHE A 77 -10.07 8.72 6.89
CA PHE A 77 -11.10 8.53 5.88
C PHE A 77 -12.40 9.22 6.27
N GLN A 78 -13.11 9.75 5.28
CA GLN A 78 -14.42 10.33 5.47
C GLN A 78 -15.49 9.24 5.31
N GLU A 79 -16.67 9.42 5.91
CA GLU A 79 -17.79 8.48 5.79
C GLU A 79 -18.16 8.22 4.31
N SER A 80 -18.05 9.25 3.47
CA SER A 80 -18.28 9.14 2.03
C SER A 80 -17.25 8.27 1.28
N ASP A 81 -16.12 7.92 1.89
CA ASP A 81 -15.07 7.12 1.24
C ASP A 81 -15.35 5.62 1.31
N TYR A 82 -16.13 5.24 2.30
CA TYR A 82 -16.47 3.84 2.50
C TYR A 82 -17.45 3.36 1.41
N SER A 83 -17.14 2.20 0.82
CA SER A 83 -17.93 1.59 -0.24
C SER A 83 -17.76 0.08 -0.21
N GLU A 84 -18.82 -0.66 -0.49
CA GLU A 84 -18.78 -2.10 -0.75
C GLU A 84 -18.48 -2.42 -2.24
N THR A 85 -18.16 -1.39 -3.03
CA THR A 85 -17.78 -1.54 -4.44
C THR A 85 -16.30 -1.27 -4.61
N SER A 86 -15.59 -2.18 -5.26
CA SER A 86 -14.17 -2.02 -5.55
C SER A 86 -13.92 -0.86 -6.52
N TYR A 87 -12.88 -0.09 -6.25
CA TYR A 87 -12.37 0.94 -7.16
C TYR A 87 -10.87 1.16 -6.95
N GLU A 88 -10.22 1.79 -7.91
CA GLU A 88 -8.84 2.26 -7.78
C GLU A 88 -8.67 3.62 -8.47
N TYR A 89 -7.83 4.46 -7.89
CA TYR A 89 -7.49 5.77 -8.41
C TYR A 89 -6.01 6.06 -8.17
N TYR A 90 -5.38 6.69 -9.15
CA TYR A 90 -4.00 7.13 -9.13
C TYR A 90 -3.94 8.57 -9.64
N SER A 91 -3.49 9.50 -8.78
CA SER A 91 -3.34 10.91 -9.15
C SER A 91 -2.45 11.07 -10.37
N ASP A 92 -2.69 12.11 -11.15
CA ASP A 92 -1.78 12.48 -12.23
C ASP A 92 -0.40 12.82 -11.65
N LEU A 93 0.64 12.63 -12.45
CA LEU A 93 1.97 13.06 -12.11
C LEU A 93 2.00 14.59 -12.03
N ASP A 94 2.73 15.14 -11.07
CA ASP A 94 2.93 16.58 -10.98
C ASP A 94 3.91 17.10 -12.05
N GLU A 95 4.17 18.42 -12.04
CA GLU A 95 5.07 19.07 -13.01
C GLU A 95 6.51 18.54 -12.96
N LEU A 96 6.92 17.92 -11.84
CA LEU A 96 8.23 17.28 -11.66
C LEU A 96 8.22 15.79 -12.02
N GLY A 97 7.08 15.25 -12.46
CA GLY A 97 6.89 13.84 -12.78
C GLY A 97 6.81 12.94 -11.55
N ARG A 98 6.42 13.49 -10.40
CA ARG A 98 6.26 12.75 -9.13
C ARG A 98 4.84 12.21 -9.01
N CYS A 99 4.69 11.02 -8.42
CA CYS A 99 3.39 10.47 -8.08
C CYS A 99 2.71 11.28 -6.98
N GLY A 100 1.40 11.45 -7.09
CA GLY A 100 0.53 11.91 -6.02
C GLY A 100 -0.09 10.73 -5.25
N VAL A 101 -1.26 10.96 -4.66
CA VAL A 101 -2.01 9.96 -3.89
C VAL A 101 -2.45 8.81 -4.78
N ALA A 102 -2.34 7.59 -4.27
CA ALA A 102 -2.98 6.40 -4.78
C ALA A 102 -4.00 5.90 -3.75
N VAL A 103 -5.25 5.65 -4.17
CA VAL A 103 -6.32 5.15 -3.30
C VAL A 103 -7.08 4.03 -4.00
N SER A 104 -7.47 3.02 -3.24
CA SER A 104 -8.30 1.92 -3.74
C SER A 104 -9.19 1.39 -2.63
N ASN A 105 -10.42 1.09 -2.96
CA ASN A 105 -11.25 0.20 -2.17
C ASN A 105 -11.02 -1.22 -2.68
N ILE A 106 -10.14 -1.96 -2.01
CA ILE A 106 -9.59 -3.22 -2.51
C ILE A 106 -10.56 -4.35 -2.18
N GLY A 107 -11.24 -4.86 -3.22
CA GLY A 107 -11.97 -6.10 -3.18
C GLY A 107 -11.21 -7.24 -3.85
N LYS A 108 -11.68 -8.45 -3.69
CA LYS A 108 -11.07 -9.66 -4.26
C LYS A 108 -11.05 -9.66 -5.80
N ASP A 109 -11.98 -8.95 -6.42
CA ASP A 109 -12.11 -8.80 -7.87
C ASP A 109 -10.98 -7.99 -8.51
N LEU A 110 -10.36 -7.04 -7.75
CA LEU A 110 -9.18 -6.31 -8.20
C LEU A 110 -7.88 -7.12 -8.11
N MET A 111 -7.85 -8.15 -7.28
CA MET A 111 -6.62 -8.92 -7.05
C MET A 111 -6.12 -9.64 -8.29
N PRO A 112 -4.80 -9.85 -8.44
CA PRO A 112 -4.24 -10.41 -9.65
C PRO A 112 -4.64 -11.87 -9.87
N THR A 113 -5.13 -12.17 -11.06
CA THR A 113 -5.37 -13.53 -11.56
C THR A 113 -4.21 -14.04 -12.44
N LYS A 114 -3.22 -13.19 -12.72
CA LYS A 114 -2.05 -13.48 -13.57
C LYS A 114 -0.75 -13.16 -12.84
N LYS A 115 0.35 -13.73 -13.32
CA LYS A 115 1.67 -13.38 -12.81
C LYS A 115 2.05 -11.95 -13.19
N ARG A 116 2.72 -11.25 -12.25
CA ARG A 116 3.27 -9.91 -12.44
C ARG A 116 4.13 -9.83 -13.70
N GLY A 117 3.91 -8.79 -14.50
CA GLY A 117 4.71 -8.47 -15.67
C GLY A 117 5.98 -7.68 -15.32
N SER A 118 6.77 -7.33 -16.36
CA SER A 118 7.95 -6.49 -16.18
C SER A 118 7.56 -5.02 -16.03
N ILE A 119 8.15 -4.33 -15.06
CA ILE A 119 7.99 -2.89 -14.81
C ILE A 119 9.26 -2.09 -15.11
N GLY A 120 10.30 -2.73 -15.67
CA GLY A 120 11.63 -2.15 -15.86
C GLY A 120 11.69 -0.93 -16.79
N LYS A 121 10.66 -0.69 -17.62
CA LYS A 121 10.59 0.47 -18.51
C LYS A 121 10.19 1.76 -17.80
N VAL A 122 9.44 1.67 -16.71
CA VAL A 122 9.03 2.84 -15.93
C VAL A 122 10.25 3.37 -15.17
N LYS A 123 10.46 4.66 -15.22
CA LYS A 123 11.51 5.37 -14.47
C LYS A 123 10.83 6.46 -13.67
N PRO A 124 10.52 6.22 -12.40
CA PRO A 124 9.94 7.24 -11.53
C PRO A 124 10.89 8.45 -11.38
N SER A 125 10.39 9.56 -10.85
CA SER A 125 11.21 10.73 -10.52
C SER A 125 12.41 10.33 -9.64
N GLY A 126 13.56 10.95 -9.84
CA GLY A 126 14.80 10.65 -9.10
C GLY A 126 15.36 9.22 -9.30
N TRP A 127 14.98 8.51 -10.35
CA TRP A 127 15.39 7.11 -10.57
C TRP A 127 16.86 6.97 -10.94
N HIS A 128 17.61 6.23 -10.12
CA HIS A 128 18.97 5.78 -10.40
C HIS A 128 19.10 4.26 -10.26
N THR A 129 19.99 3.66 -11.06
CA THR A 129 20.33 2.24 -10.90
C THR A 129 21.64 2.14 -10.12
N VAL A 130 21.52 2.03 -8.81
CA VAL A 130 22.66 2.01 -7.87
C VAL A 130 22.71 0.70 -7.12
N LYS A 131 23.93 0.22 -6.84
CA LYS A 131 24.14 -1.04 -6.11
C LYS A 131 25.08 -0.83 -4.92
N TYR A 132 24.73 -1.48 -3.81
CA TYR A 132 25.55 -1.62 -2.62
C TYR A 132 25.55 -3.08 -2.19
N ASP A 133 26.71 -3.68 -1.93
CA ASP A 133 26.85 -5.12 -1.70
C ASP A 133 26.11 -5.62 -0.44
N PHE A 134 25.92 -4.78 0.55
CA PHE A 134 25.22 -5.09 1.81
C PHE A 134 23.69 -4.90 1.75
N VAL A 135 23.17 -4.27 0.70
CA VAL A 135 21.72 -4.14 0.50
C VAL A 135 21.17 -5.48 -0.01
N ASP A 136 20.04 -5.94 0.54
CA ASP A 136 19.37 -7.14 0.05
C ASP A 136 19.03 -7.02 -1.45
N GLY A 137 19.40 -8.03 -2.23
CA GLY A 137 19.30 -7.97 -3.70
C GLY A 137 20.26 -6.97 -4.37
N LYS A 138 21.12 -6.29 -3.59
CA LYS A 138 22.15 -5.34 -4.00
C LYS A 138 21.68 -4.00 -4.60
N TYR A 139 20.46 -3.90 -5.10
CA TYR A 139 19.92 -2.66 -5.65
C TYR A 139 19.33 -1.78 -4.55
N LEU A 140 19.85 -0.54 -4.43
CA LEU A 140 19.32 0.44 -3.48
C LEU A 140 17.85 0.73 -3.76
N TYR A 141 17.55 1.08 -5.01
CA TYR A 141 16.21 1.48 -5.41
C TYR A 141 15.42 0.36 -6.07
N ASN A 142 14.17 0.26 -5.70
CA ASN A 142 13.12 -0.50 -6.35
C ASN A 142 12.16 0.48 -7.04
N ARG A 143 11.51 0.04 -8.11
CA ARG A 143 10.27 0.66 -8.57
C ARG A 143 9.21 0.22 -7.61
N CYS A 144 9.00 1.04 -6.58
CA CYS A 144 8.12 0.75 -5.47
C CYS A 144 6.70 1.09 -5.88
N HIS A 145 5.79 0.12 -5.85
CA HIS A 145 4.38 0.42 -6.02
C HIS A 145 3.85 1.16 -4.79
N LEU A 146 3.02 2.17 -5.00
CA LEU A 146 2.22 2.77 -3.92
C LEU A 146 1.16 1.77 -3.47
N ILE A 147 0.37 1.25 -4.40
CA ILE A 147 -0.54 0.12 -4.15
C ILE A 147 0.06 -1.11 -4.81
N GLY A 148 0.43 -2.12 -4.00
CA GLY A 148 1.14 -3.31 -4.45
C GLY A 148 0.38 -4.11 -5.50
N TYR A 149 1.10 -4.70 -6.48
CA TYR A 149 0.52 -5.55 -7.51
C TYR A 149 -0.42 -6.65 -6.96
N GLN A 150 -0.12 -7.17 -5.78
CA GLN A 150 -0.91 -8.22 -5.14
C GLN A 150 -2.31 -7.75 -4.70
N LEU A 151 -2.54 -6.43 -4.66
CA LEU A 151 -3.79 -5.82 -4.19
C LEU A 151 -4.74 -5.49 -5.34
N THR A 152 -4.25 -4.87 -6.42
CA THR A 152 -5.07 -4.35 -7.52
C THR A 152 -4.66 -4.86 -8.91
N ALA A 153 -3.69 -5.76 -9.01
CA ALA A 153 -3.13 -6.22 -10.29
C ALA A 153 -2.52 -5.11 -11.17
N GLU A 154 -2.44 -3.86 -10.67
CA GLU A 154 -1.85 -2.75 -11.40
C GLU A 154 -0.34 -2.94 -11.53
N ASN A 155 0.17 -3.05 -12.78
CA ASN A 155 1.54 -3.52 -12.99
C ASN A 155 2.54 -2.41 -13.29
N ALA A 156 2.45 -1.79 -14.46
CA ALA A 156 3.45 -0.85 -14.98
C ALA A 156 2.89 0.57 -15.12
N ASN A 157 2.01 0.96 -14.23
CA ASN A 157 1.45 2.28 -14.14
C ASN A 157 2.47 3.27 -13.58
N GLU A 158 2.83 4.29 -14.34
CA GLU A 158 3.79 5.31 -13.90
C GLU A 158 3.26 6.16 -12.74
N LYS A 159 1.95 6.29 -12.58
CA LYS A 159 1.28 6.98 -11.47
C LYS A 159 1.27 6.19 -10.16
N ASN A 160 1.65 4.91 -10.20
CA ASN A 160 1.69 4.00 -9.07
C ASN A 160 3.12 3.53 -8.72
N LEU A 161 4.15 4.12 -9.33
CA LEU A 161 5.53 3.68 -9.14
C LEU A 161 6.41 4.85 -8.72
N ILE A 162 7.04 4.73 -7.55
CA ILE A 162 8.01 5.71 -7.04
C ILE A 162 9.42 5.11 -6.94
N THR A 163 10.43 5.97 -6.83
CA THR A 163 11.79 5.59 -6.47
C THR A 163 11.86 5.33 -4.98
N GLY A 164 11.71 4.06 -4.59
CA GLY A 164 11.74 3.63 -3.20
C GLY A 164 12.97 2.79 -2.88
N THR A 165 13.51 2.92 -1.67
CA THR A 165 14.61 2.06 -1.22
C THR A 165 14.16 0.61 -1.05
N ARG A 166 15.12 -0.31 -1.07
CA ARG A 166 14.85 -1.71 -0.77
C ARG A 166 14.27 -1.87 0.63
N TYR A 167 14.79 -1.12 1.60
CA TYR A 167 14.35 -1.14 2.99
C TYR A 167 12.90 -0.66 3.14
N MET A 168 12.56 0.50 2.58
CA MET A 168 11.17 0.97 2.59
C MET A 168 10.22 -0.06 1.95
N ASN A 169 10.57 -0.56 0.76
CA ASN A 169 9.69 -1.45 0.01
C ASN A 169 9.43 -2.78 0.72
N VAL A 170 10.43 -3.35 1.39
CA VAL A 170 10.34 -4.72 1.94
C VAL A 170 10.04 -4.72 3.44
N ASP A 171 10.71 -3.85 4.18
CA ASP A 171 10.56 -3.81 5.64
C ASP A 171 9.52 -2.77 6.08
N GLY A 172 9.32 -1.70 5.29
CA GLY A 172 8.34 -0.65 5.57
C GLY A 172 6.93 -0.97 5.05
N MET A 173 6.78 -1.18 3.74
CA MET A 173 5.46 -1.27 3.09
C MET A 173 4.90 -2.69 3.00
N LEU A 174 5.71 -3.66 2.58
CA LEU A 174 5.25 -5.03 2.30
C LEU A 174 4.49 -5.71 3.46
N PRO A 175 4.84 -5.51 4.75
CA PRO A 175 4.07 -6.09 5.84
C PRO A 175 2.60 -5.66 5.85
N PHE A 176 2.32 -4.38 5.56
CA PHE A 176 0.97 -3.83 5.50
C PHE A 176 0.23 -4.29 4.25
N GLU A 177 0.90 -4.31 3.10
CA GLU A 177 0.33 -4.87 1.87
C GLU A 177 -0.06 -6.34 2.03
N ASN A 178 0.78 -7.15 2.67
CA ASN A 178 0.47 -8.54 2.95
C ASN A 178 -0.72 -8.68 3.88
N MET A 179 -0.79 -7.85 4.92
CA MET A 179 -1.91 -7.84 5.87
C MET A 179 -3.24 -7.55 5.15
N VAL A 180 -3.28 -6.55 4.28
CA VAL A 180 -4.46 -6.22 3.47
C VAL A 180 -4.79 -7.36 2.51
N ALA A 181 -3.79 -7.90 1.79
CA ALA A 181 -4.00 -8.99 0.84
C ALA A 181 -4.57 -10.24 1.50
N ASP A 182 -4.07 -10.59 2.67
CA ASP A 182 -4.51 -11.78 3.41
C ASP A 182 -5.92 -11.59 3.96
N TYR A 183 -6.24 -10.39 4.44
CA TYR A 183 -7.58 -10.06 4.93
C TYR A 183 -8.62 -10.17 3.80
N VAL A 184 -8.40 -9.51 2.67
CA VAL A 184 -9.33 -9.54 1.52
C VAL A 184 -9.51 -10.96 0.98
N LYS A 185 -8.44 -11.76 0.89
CA LYS A 185 -8.53 -13.16 0.47
C LYS A 185 -9.33 -14.04 1.44
N GLY A 186 -9.19 -13.76 2.74
CA GLY A 186 -9.77 -14.58 3.80
C GLY A 186 -11.21 -14.27 4.14
N THR A 187 -11.68 -13.05 3.85
CA THR A 187 -13.02 -12.58 4.27
C THR A 187 -13.95 -12.29 3.10
N ASP A 188 -13.44 -12.01 1.93
CA ASP A 188 -14.14 -11.41 0.77
C ASP A 188 -14.64 -9.97 1.03
N ASN A 189 -14.26 -9.34 2.16
CA ASN A 189 -14.55 -7.95 2.48
C ASN A 189 -13.59 -7.00 1.75
N HIS A 190 -13.97 -5.71 1.70
CA HIS A 190 -13.15 -4.66 1.12
C HIS A 190 -12.22 -4.00 2.15
N VAL A 191 -11.11 -3.48 1.66
CA VAL A 191 -10.22 -2.60 2.42
C VAL A 191 -10.04 -1.29 1.67
N LEU A 192 -10.50 -0.21 2.27
CA LEU A 192 -10.14 1.13 1.81
C LEU A 192 -8.68 1.37 2.18
N TYR A 193 -7.85 1.59 1.15
CA TYR A 193 -6.40 1.68 1.26
C TYR A 193 -5.88 2.88 0.50
N ARG A 194 -5.13 3.75 1.18
CA ARG A 194 -4.56 4.96 0.61
C ARG A 194 -3.06 5.02 0.88
N VAL A 195 -2.30 5.42 -0.13
CA VAL A 195 -0.86 5.66 -0.01
C VAL A 195 -0.53 7.02 -0.58
N THR A 196 0.03 7.88 0.27
CA THR A 196 0.41 9.25 -0.05
C THR A 196 1.92 9.40 0.03
N PRO A 197 2.63 9.58 -1.09
CA PRO A 197 4.05 9.90 -1.06
C PRO A 197 4.28 11.34 -0.57
N ILE A 198 5.21 11.51 0.36
CA ILE A 198 5.54 12.81 0.96
C ILE A 198 6.88 13.28 0.38
N PHE A 199 6.89 14.48 -0.18
CA PHE A 199 8.08 15.11 -0.76
C PHE A 199 8.39 16.43 -0.08
N THR A 200 9.66 16.68 0.25
CA THR A 200 10.11 17.99 0.73
C THR A 200 10.43 18.89 -0.46
N GLY A 201 9.69 19.98 -0.61
CA GLY A 201 9.90 20.96 -1.69
C GLY A 201 9.92 20.33 -3.08
N ASP A 202 10.96 20.63 -3.87
CA ASP A 202 11.12 20.13 -5.24
C ASP A 202 11.93 18.81 -5.32
N ASN A 203 12.07 18.08 -4.22
CA ASN A 203 12.75 16.79 -4.20
C ASN A 203 12.11 15.81 -5.19
N LEU A 204 12.95 15.07 -5.94
CA LEU A 204 12.49 14.08 -6.92
C LEU A 204 12.24 12.70 -6.31
N VAL A 205 12.79 12.44 -5.12
CA VAL A 205 12.58 11.21 -4.36
C VAL A 205 11.74 11.55 -3.13
N ALA A 206 10.68 10.78 -2.87
CA ALA A 206 9.86 10.96 -1.69
C ALA A 206 10.66 10.67 -0.41
N ASP A 207 10.44 11.47 0.64
CA ASP A 207 11.01 11.24 1.97
C ASP A 207 10.46 9.93 2.60
N GLY A 208 9.26 9.56 2.22
CA GLY A 208 8.57 8.34 2.58
C GLY A 208 7.14 8.32 2.07
N VAL A 209 6.35 7.39 2.57
CA VAL A 209 4.92 7.26 2.22
C VAL A 209 4.06 7.12 3.47
N LEU A 210 2.97 7.87 3.53
CA LEU A 210 1.89 7.63 4.48
C LEU A 210 1.01 6.50 3.91
N MET A 211 0.76 5.48 4.71
CA MET A 211 -0.07 4.34 4.36
C MET A 211 -1.23 4.23 5.34
N GLU A 212 -2.42 4.16 4.82
CA GLU A 212 -3.65 4.07 5.59
C GLU A 212 -4.49 2.91 5.09
N GLY A 213 -5.11 2.19 6.01
CA GLY A 213 -5.95 1.05 5.67
C GLY A 213 -7.09 0.85 6.65
N TYR A 214 -8.28 0.56 6.11
CA TYR A 214 -9.49 0.34 6.91
C TYR A 214 -10.38 -0.70 6.26
N SER A 215 -10.77 -1.74 6.98
CA SER A 215 -11.71 -2.75 6.47
C SER A 215 -13.15 -2.23 6.58
N VAL A 216 -13.87 -2.25 5.45
CA VAL A 216 -15.14 -1.54 5.32
C VAL A 216 -16.28 -2.26 6.04
N GLU A 217 -16.55 -3.51 5.71
CA GLU A 217 -17.76 -4.22 6.16
C GLU A 217 -17.73 -4.58 7.66
N ASP A 218 -16.56 -4.60 8.28
CA ASP A 218 -16.43 -4.86 9.71
C ASP A 218 -15.93 -3.63 10.49
N GLU A 219 -16.09 -2.43 9.89
CA GLU A 219 -15.84 -1.15 10.53
C GLU A 219 -14.44 -1.06 11.17
N GLY A 220 -13.41 -1.53 10.43
CA GLY A 220 -12.02 -1.49 10.88
C GLY A 220 -11.63 -2.59 11.87
N ASP A 221 -12.51 -3.56 12.19
CA ASP A 221 -12.19 -4.63 13.16
C ASP A 221 -11.10 -5.58 12.63
N GLY A 222 -11.00 -5.76 11.32
CA GLY A 222 -9.97 -6.58 10.67
C GLY A 222 -8.73 -5.81 10.27
N ILE A 223 -8.89 -4.66 9.64
CA ILE A 223 -7.81 -3.78 9.18
C ILE A 223 -8.08 -2.36 9.65
N CYS A 224 -7.15 -1.80 10.44
CA CYS A 224 -7.16 -0.40 10.82
C CYS A 224 -5.72 0.03 11.10
N PHE A 225 -5.14 0.89 10.23
CA PHE A 225 -3.82 1.43 10.46
C PHE A 225 -3.59 2.77 9.75
N CYS A 226 -2.74 3.60 10.37
CA CYS A 226 -2.17 4.82 9.81
C CYS A 226 -0.67 4.84 10.16
N VAL A 227 0.19 4.65 9.16
CA VAL A 227 1.64 4.52 9.36
C VAL A 227 2.42 5.28 8.29
N TYR A 228 3.57 5.82 8.66
CA TYR A 228 4.52 6.41 7.73
C TYR A 228 5.73 5.49 7.54
N ALA A 229 5.97 5.03 6.33
CA ALA A 229 7.14 4.23 5.96
C ALA A 229 8.26 5.13 5.42
N TYR A 230 9.44 5.08 6.05
CA TYR A 230 10.59 5.92 5.71
C TYR A 230 11.30 5.45 4.45
N ASN A 231 11.53 6.35 3.51
CA ASN A 231 12.32 6.05 2.30
C ASN A 231 13.81 6.19 2.54
N VAL A 232 14.34 5.42 3.48
CA VAL A 232 15.73 5.37 3.87
C VAL A 232 16.35 4.01 3.57
N GLN A 233 17.66 3.93 3.58
CA GLN A 233 18.40 2.67 3.62
C GLN A 233 19.49 2.77 4.67
N PRO A 234 19.47 1.97 5.76
CA PRO A 234 20.52 2.02 6.77
C PRO A 234 21.92 1.92 6.16
N GLY A 235 22.84 2.80 6.59
CA GLY A 235 24.19 2.87 6.09
C GLY A 235 24.37 3.64 4.79
N ILE A 236 23.31 4.17 4.18
CA ILE A 236 23.35 4.98 2.96
C ILE A 236 22.74 6.35 3.23
N THR A 237 23.38 7.38 2.71
CA THR A 237 22.83 8.73 2.62
C THR A 237 22.25 8.93 1.22
N ILE A 238 21.04 9.47 1.15
CA ILE A 238 20.32 9.76 -0.10
C ILE A 238 20.21 11.27 -0.25
N ASP A 239 20.50 11.78 -1.43
CA ASP A 239 20.10 13.11 -1.86
C ASP A 239 18.70 13.03 -2.48
N TYR A 240 17.70 13.42 -1.73
CA TYR A 240 16.30 13.33 -2.17
C TYR A 240 15.99 14.30 -3.31
N ALA A 241 16.78 15.37 -3.48
CA ALA A 241 16.60 16.30 -4.59
C ALA A 241 16.89 15.63 -5.95
N THR A 242 17.84 14.70 -5.99
CA THR A 242 18.33 14.11 -7.25
C THR A 242 18.12 12.58 -7.32
N GLY A 243 18.11 11.89 -6.18
CA GLY A 243 18.21 10.44 -6.08
C GLY A 243 19.63 9.90 -6.05
N ASP A 244 20.65 10.77 -6.03
CA ASP A 244 22.03 10.34 -5.81
C ASP A 244 22.22 9.77 -4.40
N SER A 245 23.21 8.91 -4.24
CA SER A 245 23.44 8.24 -2.96
C SER A 245 24.91 7.88 -2.74
N TRP A 246 25.31 7.78 -1.46
CA TRP A 246 26.66 7.38 -1.05
C TRP A 246 26.64 6.71 0.32
N LEU A 247 27.73 6.08 0.71
CA LEU A 247 27.88 5.49 2.04
C LEU A 247 27.88 6.59 3.11
N SER A 248 27.12 6.40 4.18
CA SER A 248 26.99 7.41 5.24
C SER A 248 28.31 7.76 5.92
N SER A 249 29.30 6.87 5.90
CA SER A 249 30.65 7.10 6.44
C SER A 249 31.56 8.00 5.57
N GLU A 250 31.17 8.25 4.31
CA GLU A 250 32.05 8.97 3.35
C GLU A 250 31.90 10.51 3.41
N LYS A 251 30.77 11.00 3.95
CA LYS A 251 30.52 12.47 4.02
C LYS A 251 31.31 13.21 5.11
N GLY A 252 31.98 12.49 6.01
CA GLY A 252 32.79 13.08 7.08
C GLY A 252 34.13 13.69 6.63
N ASN A 253 34.56 13.54 5.38
CA ASN A 253 35.90 13.87 4.91
C ASN A 253 35.97 14.85 3.73
N SER A 254 34.87 15.47 3.31
CA SER A 254 34.86 16.34 2.11
C SER A 254 34.63 17.84 2.38
N ASP A 255 34.93 18.32 3.59
CA ASP A 255 34.90 19.77 3.87
C ASP A 255 36.32 20.33 4.03
N SER A 256 37.15 20.16 3.01
CA SER A 256 38.30 21.05 2.67
C SER A 256 39.05 20.51 1.45
N SER A 257 38.69 20.94 0.25
CA SER A 257 39.63 21.49 -0.73
C SER A 257 38.96 21.71 -2.09
N SER A 258 38.96 22.94 -2.49
CA SER A 258 38.67 23.41 -3.84
C SER A 258 39.64 22.82 -4.86
N GLY A 259 39.11 22.44 -6.03
CA GLY A 259 39.83 22.56 -7.30
C GLY A 259 40.39 21.29 -7.88
N GLY A 260 39.94 20.98 -9.09
CA GLY A 260 40.77 20.23 -10.05
C GLY A 260 40.15 19.05 -10.72
N ASN A 261 39.52 19.35 -11.83
CA ASN A 261 39.38 18.56 -13.07
C ASN A 261 40.15 17.23 -13.12
N SER A 262 39.48 16.12 -13.42
CA SER A 262 39.89 15.27 -14.56
C SER A 262 38.91 14.09 -14.74
N ALA A 263 38.30 14.07 -15.89
CA ALA A 263 37.66 12.93 -16.49
C ALA A 263 38.70 11.85 -16.83
N VAL A 264 38.39 10.58 -16.58
CA VAL A 264 38.93 9.47 -17.36
C VAL A 264 37.83 8.42 -17.57
N SER A 265 37.57 8.25 -18.84
CA SER A 265 36.75 7.22 -19.46
C SER A 265 37.47 5.89 -19.61
N GLN A 266 36.67 4.83 -19.73
CA GLN A 266 36.88 3.59 -20.53
C GLN A 266 37.86 2.56 -19.94
N SER A 267 37.70 1.27 -20.17
CA SER A 267 36.92 0.46 -21.14
C SER A 267 37.06 -1.01 -20.78
N ALA A 268 36.16 -1.80 -21.34
CA ALA A 268 36.10 -3.25 -21.31
C ALA A 268 37.39 -3.96 -21.76
N ALA A 269 37.60 -5.19 -21.25
CA ALA A 269 37.80 -6.42 -22.01
C ALA A 269 38.25 -7.60 -21.13
N ASP A 270 37.43 -8.62 -21.09
CA ASP A 270 37.65 -10.04 -21.36
C ASP A 270 39.02 -10.68 -21.08
N LYS A 271 39.01 -11.74 -20.25
CA LYS A 271 39.47 -13.11 -20.57
C LYS A 271 39.45 -14.06 -19.37
N SER A 272 38.66 -15.11 -19.59
CA SER A 272 38.81 -16.54 -19.25
C SER A 272 40.04 -16.96 -18.40
N GLY A 273 39.77 -17.80 -17.37
CA GLY A 273 40.77 -18.60 -16.69
C GLY A 273 40.15 -19.49 -15.63
N THR A 274 39.79 -20.70 -16.04
CA THR A 274 39.40 -21.83 -15.20
C THR A 274 40.58 -22.30 -14.34
N GLN A 275 40.33 -22.50 -13.02
CA GLN A 275 40.99 -23.58 -12.26
C GLN A 275 40.20 -23.97 -11.02
N GLN A 276 39.89 -25.27 -10.98
CA GLN A 276 39.40 -26.04 -9.82
C GLN A 276 40.55 -26.29 -8.83
N ALA A 277 40.26 -26.23 -7.54
CA ALA A 277 40.81 -27.14 -6.52
C ALA A 277 40.06 -26.99 -5.20
N ALA A 278 39.34 -28.03 -4.84
CA ALA A 278 39.57 -28.95 -3.70
C ALA A 278 39.06 -28.46 -2.31
N VAL A 279 38.08 -29.22 -1.89
CA VAL A 279 37.47 -29.46 -0.57
C VAL A 279 38.49 -29.52 0.58
N GLN A 280 38.20 -28.77 1.67
CA GLN A 280 38.48 -29.23 3.03
C GLN A 280 37.33 -28.85 3.96
N THR A 281 36.69 -29.86 4.50
CA THR A 281 35.76 -29.84 5.60
C THR A 281 36.49 -29.55 6.91
N GLU A 282 36.09 -28.47 7.58
CA GLU A 282 36.28 -28.35 9.03
C GLU A 282 34.97 -27.93 9.69
N SER A 283 34.53 -28.79 10.62
CA SER A 283 33.46 -28.58 11.56
C SER A 283 33.75 -27.37 12.46
N VAL A 284 32.89 -26.36 12.45
CA VAL A 284 32.81 -25.35 13.47
C VAL A 284 31.38 -25.20 13.94
N LYS A 285 31.17 -25.68 15.14
CA LYS A 285 30.28 -25.27 16.22
C LYS A 285 29.11 -24.33 15.85
N GLU A 286 27.89 -24.84 16.07
CA GLU A 286 26.66 -24.08 16.18
C GLU A 286 26.87 -22.83 17.03
N THR A 287 26.73 -21.67 16.38
CA THR A 287 26.42 -20.41 17.05
C THR A 287 25.02 -20.09 16.62
N SER A 288 24.12 -20.02 17.59
CA SER A 288 22.72 -19.72 17.46
C SER A 288 22.48 -18.55 16.50
N ALA A 289 21.67 -18.80 15.48
CA ALA A 289 21.09 -17.76 14.64
C ALA A 289 20.34 -16.72 15.49
N PRO A 290 20.32 -15.44 15.10
CA PRO A 290 19.51 -14.46 15.78
C PRO A 290 18.05 -14.91 15.70
N VAL A 291 17.38 -14.94 16.86
CA VAL A 291 15.95 -15.17 16.99
C VAL A 291 15.26 -14.11 16.14
N SER A 292 14.56 -14.51 15.09
CA SER A 292 13.61 -13.63 14.41
C SER A 292 12.58 -13.24 15.47
N THR A 293 12.56 -11.99 15.83
CA THR A 293 11.51 -11.44 16.69
C THR A 293 10.22 -11.52 15.86
N GLY A 294 9.37 -12.48 16.17
CA GLY A 294 8.06 -12.64 15.53
C GLY A 294 7.23 -11.38 15.74
N THR A 295 6.33 -11.09 14.82
CA THR A 295 5.38 -9.97 14.94
C THR A 295 4.48 -10.19 16.17
N GLU A 296 4.25 -9.14 16.95
CA GLU A 296 3.29 -9.16 18.06
C GLU A 296 1.86 -8.97 17.55
N TYR A 297 0.96 -9.79 18.06
CA TYR A 297 -0.48 -9.72 17.80
C TYR A 297 -1.26 -9.77 19.11
N ILE A 298 -2.43 -9.15 19.11
CA ILE A 298 -3.43 -9.27 20.19
C ILE A 298 -4.60 -10.11 19.66
N LEU A 299 -4.77 -11.31 20.22
CA LEU A 299 -5.88 -12.17 19.88
C LEU A 299 -7.12 -11.78 20.66
N ASN A 300 -8.23 -11.57 19.98
CA ASN A 300 -9.54 -11.51 20.60
C ASN A 300 -10.09 -12.95 20.74
N THR A 301 -10.01 -13.50 21.94
CA THR A 301 -10.43 -14.89 22.21
C THR A 301 -11.93 -15.12 22.05
N ASN A 302 -12.73 -14.03 22.06
CA ASN A 302 -14.18 -14.10 21.88
C ASN A 302 -14.56 -14.16 20.38
N THR A 303 -14.01 -13.25 19.55
CA THR A 303 -14.31 -13.18 18.13
C THR A 303 -13.42 -14.08 17.27
N LYS A 304 -12.35 -14.65 17.85
CA LYS A 304 -11.33 -15.43 17.15
C LYS A 304 -10.54 -14.63 16.12
N LYS A 305 -10.53 -13.31 16.24
CA LYS A 305 -9.75 -12.41 15.41
C LYS A 305 -8.46 -12.02 16.12
N PHE A 306 -7.44 -11.68 15.36
CA PHE A 306 -6.21 -11.10 15.90
C PHE A 306 -6.00 -9.70 15.32
N HIS A 307 -5.38 -8.86 16.11
CA HIS A 307 -5.16 -7.45 15.85
C HIS A 307 -3.69 -7.12 16.10
N TYR A 308 -3.17 -6.11 15.45
CA TYR A 308 -1.89 -5.52 15.86
C TYR A 308 -2.08 -4.77 17.18
N PRO A 309 -1.05 -4.71 18.04
CA PRO A 309 -1.16 -4.03 19.34
C PRO A 309 -1.61 -2.57 19.25
N SER A 310 -1.30 -1.90 18.13
CA SER A 310 -1.65 -0.51 17.83
C SER A 310 -3.09 -0.29 17.37
N CYS A 311 -3.83 -1.35 17.01
CA CYS A 311 -5.20 -1.22 16.51
C CYS A 311 -6.16 -0.61 17.56
N SER A 312 -7.01 0.34 17.15
CA SER A 312 -8.00 1.00 18.03
C SER A 312 -8.96 0.00 18.68
N SER A 313 -9.37 -1.05 17.95
CA SER A 313 -10.21 -2.14 18.47
C SER A 313 -9.60 -2.82 19.69
N VAL A 314 -8.27 -2.84 19.81
CA VAL A 314 -7.59 -3.40 20.99
C VAL A 314 -7.88 -2.57 22.26
N LYS A 315 -7.99 -1.22 22.11
CA LYS A 315 -8.34 -0.34 23.25
C LYS A 315 -9.75 -0.64 23.78
N GLN A 316 -10.69 -0.95 22.89
CA GLN A 316 -12.10 -1.25 23.19
C GLN A 316 -12.32 -2.70 23.64
N MET A 317 -11.38 -3.59 23.37
CA MET A 317 -11.46 -5.01 23.70
C MET A 317 -11.42 -5.24 25.22
N LYS A 318 -12.34 -6.04 25.75
CA LYS A 318 -12.32 -6.43 27.17
C LYS A 318 -11.02 -7.16 27.52
N ALA A 319 -10.39 -6.82 28.62
CA ALA A 319 -9.13 -7.43 29.06
C ALA A 319 -9.19 -8.97 29.12
N SER A 320 -10.35 -9.54 29.50
CA SER A 320 -10.57 -10.99 29.52
C SER A 320 -10.51 -11.66 28.13
N ASN A 321 -10.66 -10.88 27.06
CA ASN A 321 -10.68 -11.38 25.69
C ASN A 321 -9.34 -11.13 24.96
N LYS A 322 -8.40 -10.44 25.60
CA LYS A 322 -7.07 -10.15 25.02
C LYS A 322 -6.11 -11.29 25.36
N LYS A 323 -5.40 -11.77 24.34
CA LYS A 323 -4.27 -12.68 24.50
C LYS A 323 -3.13 -12.22 23.61
N GLU A 324 -1.99 -11.90 24.18
CA GLU A 324 -0.78 -11.56 23.45
C GLU A 324 -0.21 -12.81 22.78
N TYR A 325 0.29 -12.63 21.55
CA TYR A 325 0.96 -13.66 20.78
C TYR A 325 2.10 -13.03 19.99
N THR A 326 3.26 -13.68 19.96
CA THR A 326 4.42 -13.26 19.16
C THR A 326 4.81 -14.43 18.26
N GLY A 327 4.75 -14.25 16.96
CA GLY A 327 5.07 -15.32 16.00
C GLY A 327 4.58 -15.03 14.59
N SER A 328 4.43 -16.10 13.80
CA SER A 328 3.83 -16.03 12.48
C SER A 328 2.29 -16.01 12.58
N ARG A 329 1.65 -15.26 11.68
CA ARG A 329 0.20 -15.29 11.53
C ARG A 329 -0.33 -16.68 11.15
N ASP A 330 0.46 -17.44 10.38
CA ASP A 330 0.08 -18.77 9.93
C ASP A 330 0.01 -19.81 11.07
N ASP A 331 0.50 -19.43 12.26
CA ASP A 331 0.48 -20.26 13.47
C ASP A 331 -0.75 -19.95 14.37
N LEU A 332 -1.59 -18.98 13.99
CA LEU A 332 -2.78 -18.49 14.73
C LEU A 332 -4.08 -19.08 14.20
#